data_671cd3b1c2c83b0602883b624fab4a28
#
_entry.id   671cd3b1c2c83b0602883b624fab4a28
#
_cell.length_a   1.000
_cell.length_b   1.000
_cell.length_c   1.000
_cell.angle_alpha   90.00
_cell.angle_beta   90.00
_cell.angle_gamma   90.00
#
_symmetry.space_group_name_H-M   'P 1'
#
loop_
_entity.id
_entity.type
_entity.pdbx_description
1 polymer ?
#
loop_
_entity_poly.entity_id
_entity_poly.type
_entity_poly.pdbx_seq_one_letter_code
_entity_poly.pdbx_strand_id
1 'polypeptide(L)'
;MPGSRKSRRTPPPARADVESLVFRWGAQIDPALLDLALTHRSWAHENGGLPTNERLEFLGDSVLSIVVTENLYRAHPDAPEGQLAKMRAATVSEPALAAVARDLGVGEFIKLGKGEALSGGRRKDSILADTVEALIGAAYLTHGLEPTREVVTRLVSRFLSAAPTRGAGLDWKTSLQELTAAHHLGSPSYEVVGEGPDHRRVFTATALVDGRVLGRGTGSSKKTAEHDAAEAAYAELLARHGDGGLDLPGVNEALRADLGLPDPGAGPGLPDPGAEIGRAHV
;
A
#
# COMPACT_ATOMS: atom_id res chain seq x y z
N MET A 1 7.80 -6.19 59.11
CA MET A 1 8.73 -6.00 57.97
C MET A 1 8.15 -6.68 56.77
N PRO A 2 7.54 -6.01 55.78
CA PRO A 2 7.08 -6.65 54.56
C PRO A 2 8.27 -6.76 53.59
N GLY A 3 8.52 -7.99 53.17
CA GLY A 3 9.63 -8.36 52.28
C GLY A 3 9.49 -7.72 50.92
N SER A 4 10.53 -6.99 50.49
CA SER A 4 10.70 -6.44 49.17
C SER A 4 10.63 -7.54 48.10
N ARG A 5 9.52 -7.64 47.36
CA ARG A 5 9.44 -8.46 46.14
C ARG A 5 10.34 -7.82 45.08
N LYS A 6 11.57 -8.35 44.94
CA LYS A 6 12.43 -8.06 43.79
C LYS A 6 11.65 -8.39 42.50
N SER A 7 11.28 -7.37 41.74
CA SER A 7 10.67 -7.51 40.46
C SER A 7 11.62 -8.32 39.54
N ARG A 8 11.19 -9.48 39.08
CA ARG A 8 11.91 -10.25 38.07
C ARG A 8 11.91 -9.40 36.80
N ARG A 9 13.07 -8.84 36.45
CA ARG A 9 13.29 -8.23 35.12
C ARG A 9 13.13 -9.36 34.11
N THR A 10 12.31 -9.14 33.10
CA THR A 10 12.30 -10.00 31.90
C THR A 10 13.69 -9.87 31.26
N PRO A 11 14.44 -10.97 31.09
CA PRO A 11 15.74 -10.84 30.44
C PRO A 11 15.58 -10.32 29.03
N PRO A 12 16.53 -9.52 28.54
CA PRO A 12 16.57 -9.16 27.12
C PRO A 12 16.66 -10.43 26.27
N PRO A 13 16.18 -10.41 25.01
CA PRO A 13 16.30 -11.56 24.11
C PRO A 13 17.76 -12.03 24.03
N ALA A 14 17.97 -13.33 23.95
CA ALA A 14 19.30 -13.91 23.87
C ALA A 14 20.00 -13.43 22.57
N ARG A 15 21.33 -13.26 22.63
CA ARG A 15 22.13 -12.72 21.51
C ARG A 15 21.95 -13.55 20.21
N ALA A 16 21.77 -14.86 20.32
CA ALA A 16 21.49 -15.74 19.20
C ALA A 16 20.16 -15.42 18.47
N ASP A 17 19.16 -14.91 19.22
CA ASP A 17 17.86 -14.56 18.65
C ASP A 17 17.96 -13.28 17.80
N VAL A 18 18.76 -12.29 18.23
CA VAL A 18 18.96 -11.03 17.49
C VAL A 18 19.68 -11.28 16.15
N GLU A 19 20.61 -12.22 16.10
CA GLU A 19 21.28 -12.63 14.85
C GLU A 19 20.28 -13.18 13.82
N SER A 20 19.25 -13.87 14.27
CA SER A 20 18.18 -14.38 13.42
C SER A 20 17.33 -13.24 12.81
N LEU A 21 17.12 -12.15 13.54
CA LEU A 21 16.48 -10.95 13.01
C LEU A 21 17.36 -10.29 11.93
N VAL A 22 18.65 -10.08 12.20
CA VAL A 22 19.60 -9.50 11.27
C VAL A 22 19.69 -10.33 9.98
N PHE A 23 19.67 -11.65 10.08
CA PHE A 23 19.64 -12.55 8.93
C PHE A 23 18.38 -12.35 8.06
N ARG A 24 17.19 -12.28 8.69
CA ARG A 24 15.93 -12.00 7.95
C ARG A 24 15.88 -10.58 7.40
N TRP A 25 16.47 -9.63 8.12
CA TRP A 25 16.63 -8.25 7.66
C TRP A 25 17.47 -8.19 6.38
N GLY A 26 18.49 -9.02 6.27
CA GLY A 26 19.31 -9.20 5.07
C GLY A 26 20.48 -8.22 4.95
N ALA A 27 20.81 -7.49 6.01
CA ALA A 27 22.02 -6.67 6.12
C ALA A 27 22.44 -6.55 7.58
N GLN A 28 23.73 -6.36 7.83
CA GLN A 28 24.22 -6.06 9.18
C GLN A 28 23.77 -4.67 9.59
N ILE A 29 23.51 -4.47 10.86
CA ILE A 29 23.23 -3.16 11.46
C ILE A 29 24.21 -3.00 12.62
N ASP A 30 24.73 -1.80 12.83
CA ASP A 30 25.56 -1.51 14.00
C ASP A 30 24.85 -1.97 15.28
N PRO A 31 25.50 -2.76 16.15
CA PRO A 31 24.85 -3.33 17.31
C PRO A 31 24.21 -2.31 18.27
N ALA A 32 24.80 -1.11 18.40
CA ALA A 32 24.24 -0.07 19.26
C ALA A 32 23.02 0.58 18.62
N LEU A 33 23.03 0.78 17.31
CA LEU A 33 21.89 1.30 16.56
C LEU A 33 20.73 0.27 16.50
N LEU A 34 21.04 -1.02 16.33
CA LEU A 34 20.06 -2.09 16.38
C LEU A 34 19.39 -2.17 17.76
N ASP A 35 20.18 -2.11 18.84
CA ASP A 35 19.68 -2.10 20.20
C ASP A 35 18.77 -0.89 20.46
N LEU A 36 19.13 0.28 19.96
CA LEU A 36 18.34 1.49 20.04
C LEU A 36 17.04 1.37 19.21
N ALA A 37 17.09 0.87 17.98
CA ALA A 37 15.93 0.68 17.12
C ALA A 37 14.89 -0.25 17.75
N LEU A 38 15.32 -1.22 18.53
CA LEU A 38 14.45 -2.15 19.27
C LEU A 38 14.01 -1.63 20.65
N THR A 39 14.36 -0.41 21.03
CA THR A 39 14.06 0.16 22.35
C THR A 39 12.85 1.10 22.28
N HIS A 40 11.68 0.58 22.63
CA HIS A 40 10.44 1.37 22.69
C HIS A 40 10.42 2.29 23.93
N ARG A 41 9.76 3.44 23.83
CA ARG A 41 9.65 4.45 24.90
C ARG A 41 9.14 3.88 26.25
N SER A 42 8.26 2.89 26.23
CA SER A 42 7.77 2.28 27.47
C SER A 42 8.86 1.55 28.24
N TRP A 43 9.78 0.89 27.52
CA TRP A 43 10.95 0.27 28.15
C TRP A 43 11.91 1.32 28.69
N ALA A 44 12.22 2.32 27.88
CA ALA A 44 13.13 3.41 28.26
C ALA A 44 12.66 4.12 29.55
N HIS A 45 11.36 4.39 29.64
CA HIS A 45 10.76 5.01 30.83
C HIS A 45 10.95 4.14 32.10
N GLU A 46 10.69 2.83 32.01
CA GLU A 46 10.86 1.89 33.14
C GLU A 46 12.32 1.64 33.52
N ASN A 47 13.28 2.01 32.66
CA ASN A 47 14.71 1.78 32.85
C ASN A 47 15.55 3.06 33.01
N GLY A 48 14.95 4.13 33.53
CA GLY A 48 15.67 5.34 33.93
C GLY A 48 15.77 6.41 32.84
N GLY A 49 14.87 6.40 31.86
CA GLY A 49 14.83 7.43 30.80
C GLY A 49 15.91 7.22 29.75
N LEU A 50 16.15 6.01 29.32
CA LEU A 50 17.08 5.67 28.24
C LEU A 50 16.66 6.31 26.92
N PRO A 51 17.57 6.47 25.93
CA PRO A 51 17.20 6.82 24.57
C PRO A 51 16.21 5.83 23.99
N THR A 52 15.30 6.34 23.13
CA THR A 52 14.24 5.59 22.48
C THR A 52 14.47 5.49 20.97
N ASN A 53 13.71 4.63 20.29
CA ASN A 53 13.77 4.47 18.84
C ASN A 53 13.16 5.65 18.05
N GLU A 54 12.42 6.56 18.67
CA GLU A 54 11.64 7.62 18.00
C GLU A 54 12.47 8.49 17.02
N ARG A 55 13.74 8.77 17.34
CA ARG A 55 14.60 9.53 16.42
C ARG A 55 15.07 8.71 15.21
N LEU A 56 15.24 7.39 15.39
CA LEU A 56 15.56 6.50 14.28
C LEU A 56 14.32 6.24 13.40
N GLU A 57 13.14 6.14 13.99
CA GLU A 57 11.84 6.10 13.33
C GLU A 57 11.67 7.32 12.41
N PHE A 58 11.82 8.54 12.95
CA PHE A 58 11.74 9.78 12.18
C PHE A 58 12.68 9.80 10.96
N LEU A 59 13.92 9.36 11.14
CA LEU A 59 14.90 9.27 10.04
C LEU A 59 14.51 8.17 9.05
N GLY A 60 14.09 7.02 9.56
CA GLY A 60 13.73 5.86 8.76
C GLY A 60 12.50 6.08 7.89
N ASP A 61 11.47 6.78 8.39
CA ASP A 61 10.31 7.21 7.58
C ASP A 61 10.76 8.03 6.36
N SER A 62 11.66 8.98 6.56
CA SER A 62 12.19 9.79 5.46
C SER A 62 12.97 8.96 4.43
N VAL A 63 13.79 8.00 4.89
CA VAL A 63 14.53 7.08 4.01
C VAL A 63 13.59 6.14 3.28
N LEU A 64 12.61 5.57 3.97
CA LEU A 64 11.56 4.74 3.38
C LEU A 64 10.80 5.51 2.31
N SER A 65 10.37 6.72 2.63
CA SER A 65 9.62 7.59 1.71
C SER A 65 10.40 7.89 0.44
N ILE A 66 11.69 8.23 0.51
CA ILE A 66 12.49 8.50 -0.70
C ILE A 66 12.67 7.24 -1.54
N VAL A 67 12.96 6.09 -0.93
CA VAL A 67 13.16 4.83 -1.64
C VAL A 67 11.88 4.39 -2.37
N VAL A 68 10.73 4.44 -1.67
CA VAL A 68 9.43 4.07 -2.27
C VAL A 68 9.05 5.05 -3.37
N THR A 69 9.19 6.36 -3.14
CA THR A 69 8.88 7.39 -4.14
C THR A 69 9.69 7.19 -5.41
N GLU A 70 11.00 6.95 -5.30
CA GLU A 70 11.85 6.75 -6.47
C GLU A 70 11.49 5.46 -7.24
N ASN A 71 11.20 4.36 -6.52
CA ASN A 71 10.74 3.13 -7.17
C ASN A 71 9.44 3.36 -7.95
N LEU A 72 8.44 4.01 -7.34
CA LEU A 72 7.16 4.30 -8.00
C LEU A 72 7.33 5.25 -9.19
N TYR A 73 8.13 6.31 -9.04
CA TYR A 73 8.42 7.27 -10.11
C TYR A 73 9.03 6.59 -11.35
N ARG A 74 9.98 5.66 -11.13
CA ARG A 74 10.64 4.94 -12.22
C ARG A 74 9.74 3.85 -12.84
N ALA A 75 8.93 3.18 -12.01
CA ALA A 75 8.07 2.09 -12.47
C ALA A 75 6.81 2.60 -13.20
N HIS A 76 6.39 3.84 -12.94
CA HIS A 76 5.14 4.41 -13.46
C HIS A 76 5.40 5.78 -14.09
N PRO A 77 6.13 5.87 -15.24
CA PRO A 77 6.53 7.13 -15.86
C PRO A 77 5.36 8.01 -16.29
N ASP A 78 4.21 7.40 -16.62
CA ASP A 78 3.02 8.10 -17.11
C ASP A 78 2.01 8.41 -16.00
N ALA A 79 2.27 7.97 -14.74
CA ALA A 79 1.33 8.19 -13.65
C ALA A 79 1.38 9.65 -13.17
N PRO A 80 0.23 10.32 -13.00
CA PRO A 80 0.19 11.66 -12.44
C PRO A 80 0.60 11.66 -10.95
N GLU A 81 1.07 12.82 -10.47
CA GLU A 81 1.56 13.00 -9.10
C GLU A 81 0.59 12.49 -8.03
N GLY A 82 -0.72 12.79 -8.17
CA GLY A 82 -1.74 12.35 -7.23
C GLY A 82 -1.86 10.82 -7.13
N GLN A 83 -1.65 10.09 -8.23
CA GLN A 83 -1.64 8.63 -8.23
C GLN A 83 -0.37 8.10 -7.56
N LEU A 84 0.80 8.65 -7.88
CA LEU A 84 2.06 8.28 -7.23
C LEU A 84 2.01 8.53 -5.71
N ALA A 85 1.40 9.64 -5.28
CA ALA A 85 1.21 9.94 -3.87
C ALA A 85 0.32 8.91 -3.16
N LYS A 86 -0.78 8.47 -3.79
CA LYS A 86 -1.68 7.42 -3.26
C LYS A 86 -0.96 6.06 -3.19
N MET A 87 -0.23 5.67 -4.23
CA MET A 87 0.58 4.44 -4.24
C MET A 87 1.62 4.44 -3.13
N ARG A 88 2.33 5.56 -2.95
CA ARG A 88 3.28 5.72 -1.86
C ARG A 88 2.60 5.56 -0.51
N ALA A 89 1.51 6.29 -0.25
CA ALA A 89 0.79 6.22 1.02
C ALA A 89 0.31 4.81 1.34
N ALA A 90 -0.15 4.03 0.35
CA ALA A 90 -0.54 2.64 0.54
C ALA A 90 0.66 1.73 0.89
N THR A 91 1.83 1.98 0.27
CA THR A 91 3.04 1.17 0.45
C THR A 91 3.71 1.42 1.80
N VAL A 92 3.72 2.66 2.29
CA VAL A 92 4.33 3.06 3.58
C VAL A 92 3.33 3.14 4.72
N SER A 93 2.11 2.64 4.54
CA SER A 93 1.08 2.69 5.58
C SER A 93 1.42 1.83 6.80
N GLU A 94 0.93 2.23 7.98
CA GLU A 94 1.06 1.46 9.22
C GLU A 94 0.72 -0.03 9.04
N PRO A 95 -0.43 -0.42 8.42
CA PRO A 95 -0.74 -1.83 8.18
C PRO A 95 0.28 -2.55 7.28
N ALA A 96 0.84 -1.87 6.28
CA ALA A 96 1.84 -2.45 5.38
C ALA A 96 3.15 -2.71 6.11
N LEU A 97 3.65 -1.73 6.87
CA LEU A 97 4.88 -1.87 7.65
C LEU A 97 4.72 -2.87 8.80
N ALA A 98 3.57 -2.90 9.48
CA ALA A 98 3.26 -3.90 10.48
C ALA A 98 3.26 -5.31 9.90
N ALA A 99 2.81 -5.49 8.66
CA ALA A 99 2.89 -6.78 7.98
C ALA A 99 4.35 -7.18 7.68
N VAL A 100 5.19 -6.25 7.24
CA VAL A 100 6.66 -6.45 7.10
C VAL A 100 7.27 -6.86 8.44
N ALA A 101 6.92 -6.16 9.52
CA ALA A 101 7.41 -6.46 10.86
C ALA A 101 7.06 -7.88 11.33
N ARG A 102 5.83 -8.35 11.00
CA ARG A 102 5.37 -9.71 11.32
C ARG A 102 6.14 -10.76 10.54
N ASP A 103 6.37 -10.54 9.25
CA ASP A 103 7.16 -11.47 8.41
C ASP A 103 8.59 -11.60 8.91
N LEU A 104 9.17 -10.52 9.40
CA LEU A 104 10.49 -10.50 10.02
C LEU A 104 10.50 -11.02 11.47
N GLY A 105 9.33 -11.18 12.11
CA GLY A 105 9.22 -11.54 13.51
C GLY A 105 9.75 -10.47 14.47
N VAL A 106 9.74 -9.18 14.06
CA VAL A 106 10.32 -8.05 14.82
C VAL A 106 9.74 -7.94 16.23
N GLY A 107 8.44 -8.21 16.40
CA GLY A 107 7.75 -8.07 17.68
C GLY A 107 8.37 -8.83 18.85
N GLU A 108 9.06 -9.95 18.58
CA GLU A 108 9.70 -10.75 19.63
C GLU A 108 10.95 -10.05 20.21
N PHE A 109 11.56 -9.16 19.42
CA PHE A 109 12.82 -8.49 19.75
C PHE A 109 12.62 -7.12 20.39
N ILE A 110 11.43 -6.51 20.26
CA ILE A 110 11.15 -5.18 20.81
C ILE A 110 11.23 -5.19 22.33
N LYS A 111 12.00 -4.30 22.88
CA LYS A 111 12.04 -4.03 24.32
C LYS A 111 10.84 -3.18 24.70
N LEU A 112 9.91 -3.78 25.41
CA LEU A 112 8.68 -3.14 25.90
C LEU A 112 8.67 -3.06 27.41
N GLY A 113 8.15 -1.98 27.96
CA GLY A 113 7.77 -1.90 29.36
C GLY A 113 6.71 -2.94 29.70
N LYS A 114 6.59 -3.30 30.97
CA LYS A 114 5.69 -4.38 31.44
C LYS A 114 4.24 -4.11 31.07
N GLY A 115 3.77 -2.88 31.24
CA GLY A 115 2.40 -2.51 30.92
C GLY A 115 2.11 -2.70 29.43
N GLU A 116 2.99 -2.22 28.56
CA GLU A 116 2.85 -2.32 27.12
C GLU A 116 2.95 -3.78 26.63
N ALA A 117 3.87 -4.56 27.20
CA ALA A 117 3.99 -5.97 26.87
C ALA A 117 2.73 -6.77 27.25
N LEU A 118 2.14 -6.51 28.43
CA LEU A 118 0.92 -7.16 28.90
C LEU A 118 -0.32 -6.76 28.06
N SER A 119 -0.38 -5.55 27.55
CA SER A 119 -1.46 -5.07 26.66
C SER A 119 -1.33 -5.56 25.22
N GLY A 120 -0.37 -6.44 24.92
CA GLY A 120 -0.17 -6.99 23.57
C GLY A 120 0.67 -6.12 22.66
N GLY A 121 1.45 -5.19 23.17
CA GLY A 121 2.29 -4.24 22.43
C GLY A 121 3.18 -4.88 21.36
N ARG A 122 3.65 -6.13 21.59
CA ARG A 122 4.42 -6.89 20.58
C ARG A 122 3.69 -7.15 19.27
N ARG A 123 2.37 -6.99 19.24
CA ARG A 123 1.51 -7.24 18.06
C ARG A 123 0.75 -6.01 17.59
N LYS A 124 0.90 -4.87 18.27
CA LYS A 124 0.29 -3.61 17.87
C LYS A 124 0.91 -3.11 16.58
N ASP A 125 0.08 -2.78 15.62
CA ASP A 125 0.50 -2.34 14.29
C ASP A 125 1.38 -1.10 14.36
N SER A 126 1.00 -0.09 15.13
CA SER A 126 1.80 1.12 15.30
C SER A 126 3.20 0.82 15.83
N ILE A 127 3.34 0.05 16.91
CA ILE A 127 4.66 -0.29 17.48
C ILE A 127 5.51 -1.10 16.49
N LEU A 128 4.88 -1.99 15.74
CA LEU A 128 5.56 -2.80 14.73
C LEU A 128 6.05 -1.94 13.55
N ALA A 129 5.19 -1.03 13.05
CA ALA A 129 5.52 -0.11 11.96
C ALA A 129 6.66 0.84 12.37
N ASP A 130 6.53 1.53 13.50
CA ASP A 130 7.53 2.45 14.04
C ASP A 130 8.89 1.76 14.21
N THR A 131 8.88 0.48 14.64
CA THR A 131 10.13 -0.29 14.79
C THR A 131 10.77 -0.64 13.45
N VAL A 132 9.98 -0.93 12.40
CA VAL A 132 10.53 -1.14 11.04
C VAL A 132 11.17 0.14 10.52
N GLU A 133 10.53 1.28 10.69
CA GLU A 133 11.12 2.57 10.34
C GLU A 133 12.41 2.83 11.12
N ALA A 134 12.41 2.57 12.43
CA ALA A 134 13.62 2.70 13.24
C ALA A 134 14.76 1.78 12.77
N LEU A 135 14.46 0.55 12.34
CA LEU A 135 15.45 -0.35 11.75
C LEU A 135 15.98 0.17 10.40
N ILE A 136 15.13 0.79 9.58
CA ILE A 136 15.55 1.46 8.34
C ILE A 136 16.50 2.63 8.67
N GLY A 137 16.16 3.45 9.66
CA GLY A 137 17.02 4.55 10.12
C GLY A 137 18.37 4.05 10.64
N ALA A 138 18.38 2.96 11.40
CA ALA A 138 19.59 2.32 11.90
C ALA A 138 20.46 1.74 10.76
N ALA A 139 19.85 1.10 9.78
CA ALA A 139 20.55 0.58 8.60
C ALA A 139 21.16 1.71 7.77
N TYR A 140 20.42 2.81 7.58
CA TYR A 140 20.90 4.00 6.89
C TYR A 140 22.10 4.62 7.57
N LEU A 141 22.09 4.78 8.90
CA LEU A 141 23.24 5.29 9.64
C LEU A 141 24.44 4.34 9.61
N THR A 142 24.20 3.05 9.44
CA THR A 142 25.26 2.03 9.35
C THR A 142 25.92 2.02 7.96
N HIS A 143 25.14 2.09 6.88
CA HIS A 143 25.60 1.77 5.53
C HIS A 143 25.38 2.88 4.50
N GLY A 144 24.63 3.92 4.82
CA GLY A 144 24.19 4.93 3.87
C GLY A 144 22.98 4.46 3.03
N LEU A 145 22.65 5.25 1.99
CA LEU A 145 21.39 5.10 1.26
C LEU A 145 21.35 3.83 0.39
N GLU A 146 22.38 3.54 -0.39
CA GLU A 146 22.29 2.50 -1.42
C GLU A 146 22.10 1.09 -0.85
N PRO A 147 22.88 0.61 0.16
CA PRO A 147 22.60 -0.69 0.75
C PRO A 147 21.25 -0.75 1.48
N THR A 148 20.82 0.38 2.08
CA THR A 148 19.51 0.47 2.72
C THR A 148 18.38 0.42 1.69
N ARG A 149 18.55 1.03 0.52
CA ARG A 149 17.61 0.97 -0.60
C ARG A 149 17.32 -0.46 -1.04
N GLU A 150 18.34 -1.28 -1.18
CA GLU A 150 18.19 -2.70 -1.56
C GLU A 150 17.33 -3.46 -0.55
N VAL A 151 17.62 -3.28 0.74
CA VAL A 151 16.85 -3.91 1.82
C VAL A 151 15.41 -3.43 1.82
N VAL A 152 15.18 -2.12 1.81
CA VAL A 152 13.83 -1.53 1.81
C VAL A 152 13.03 -2.00 0.61
N THR A 153 13.59 -1.90 -0.61
CA THR A 153 12.89 -2.33 -1.85
C THR A 153 12.46 -3.80 -1.76
N ARG A 154 13.32 -4.68 -1.26
CA ARG A 154 13.01 -6.09 -1.05
C ARG A 154 11.88 -6.28 -0.04
N LEU A 155 11.92 -5.59 1.10
CA LEU A 155 10.92 -5.72 2.16
C LEU A 155 9.52 -5.25 1.74
N VAL A 156 9.46 -4.18 0.95
CA VAL A 156 8.18 -3.62 0.50
C VAL A 156 7.78 -4.08 -0.92
N SER A 157 8.53 -4.98 -1.55
CA SER A 157 8.32 -5.40 -2.94
C SER A 157 6.88 -5.82 -3.26
N ARG A 158 6.26 -6.61 -2.38
CA ARG A 158 4.87 -7.05 -2.55
C ARG A 158 3.87 -5.89 -2.51
N PHE A 159 4.17 -4.83 -1.76
CA PHE A 159 3.31 -3.64 -1.70
C PHE A 159 3.56 -2.73 -2.90
N LEU A 160 4.80 -2.61 -3.37
CA LEU A 160 5.13 -1.93 -4.61
C LEU A 160 4.45 -2.58 -5.82
N SER A 161 4.48 -3.91 -5.93
CA SER A 161 3.81 -4.65 -6.99
C SER A 161 2.28 -4.58 -6.91
N ALA A 162 1.73 -4.50 -5.69
CA ALA A 162 0.30 -4.33 -5.47
C ALA A 162 -0.14 -2.85 -5.46
N ALA A 163 0.80 -1.90 -5.52
CA ALA A 163 0.51 -0.48 -5.46
C ALA A 163 -0.37 0.02 -6.63
N PRO A 164 -0.24 -0.47 -7.88
CA PRO A 164 -1.18 -0.15 -8.95
C PRO A 164 -2.61 -0.60 -8.66
N THR A 165 -2.77 -1.77 -8.04
CA THR A 165 -4.08 -2.33 -7.69
C THR A 165 -4.60 -1.84 -6.32
N ARG A 166 -3.71 -1.45 -5.40
CA ARG A 166 -4.04 -0.94 -4.05
C ARG A 166 -3.89 0.58 -3.90
N GLY A 167 -3.00 1.20 -4.64
CA GLY A 167 -2.89 2.64 -4.87
C GLY A 167 -3.97 3.12 -5.85
N ALA A 168 -4.54 2.20 -6.57
CA ALA A 168 -5.91 2.10 -6.96
C ALA A 168 -6.87 1.73 -5.79
N GLY A 169 -6.66 2.22 -4.63
CA GLY A 169 -7.65 3.05 -4.00
C GLY A 169 -7.78 4.26 -4.90
N LEU A 170 -7.91 4.07 -6.21
CA LEU A 170 -8.49 5.00 -7.12
C LEU A 170 -9.68 5.51 -6.34
N ASP A 171 -9.65 6.78 -6.01
CA ASP A 171 -10.89 7.42 -5.60
C ASP A 171 -11.76 7.33 -6.85
N TRP A 172 -12.32 6.10 -7.04
CA TRP A 172 -13.16 5.80 -8.20
C TRP A 172 -14.25 6.85 -8.34
N LYS A 173 -14.62 7.50 -7.22
CA LYS A 173 -15.55 8.62 -7.22
C LYS A 173 -14.95 9.85 -7.91
N THR A 174 -13.70 10.19 -7.55
CA THR A 174 -12.98 11.29 -8.21
C THR A 174 -12.66 10.94 -9.66
N SER A 175 -12.17 9.73 -9.94
CA SER A 175 -11.87 9.29 -11.31
C SER A 175 -13.12 9.27 -12.21
N LEU A 176 -14.26 8.80 -11.68
CA LEU A 176 -15.53 8.83 -12.38
C LEU A 176 -15.99 10.28 -12.62
N GLN A 177 -15.82 11.18 -11.64
CA GLN A 177 -16.16 12.59 -11.78
C GLN A 177 -15.30 13.28 -12.84
N GLU A 178 -14.00 13.02 -12.87
CA GLU A 178 -13.08 13.54 -13.89
C GLU A 178 -13.45 13.02 -15.28
N LEU A 179 -13.72 11.71 -15.40
CA LEU A 179 -14.13 11.09 -16.66
C LEU A 179 -15.44 11.69 -17.18
N THR A 180 -16.45 11.81 -16.32
CA THR A 180 -17.75 12.39 -16.72
C THR A 180 -17.65 13.87 -17.06
N ALA A 181 -16.80 14.63 -16.36
CA ALA A 181 -16.53 16.03 -16.68
C ALA A 181 -15.82 16.20 -18.04
N ALA A 182 -14.80 15.37 -18.31
CA ALA A 182 -14.07 15.37 -19.59
C ALA A 182 -14.98 15.10 -20.79
N HIS A 183 -16.03 14.28 -20.59
CA HIS A 183 -17.01 13.93 -21.63
C HIS A 183 -18.33 14.70 -21.56
N HIS A 184 -18.43 15.72 -20.69
CA HIS A 184 -19.65 16.55 -20.53
C HIS A 184 -20.90 15.71 -20.19
N LEU A 185 -20.75 14.60 -19.44
CA LEU A 185 -21.83 13.66 -19.10
C LEU A 185 -22.60 14.02 -17.81
N GLY A 186 -22.24 15.14 -17.16
CA GLY A 186 -22.81 15.54 -15.88
C GLY A 186 -22.06 14.93 -14.67
N SER A 187 -22.43 15.36 -13.46
CA SER A 187 -21.78 14.90 -12.23
C SER A 187 -22.36 13.57 -11.77
N PRO A 188 -21.51 12.61 -11.32
CA PRO A 188 -21.99 11.36 -10.74
C PRO A 188 -22.76 11.59 -9.45
N SER A 189 -23.83 10.80 -9.22
CA SER A 189 -24.57 10.73 -7.97
C SER A 189 -24.66 9.27 -7.47
N TYR A 190 -24.92 9.09 -6.17
CA TYR A 190 -24.92 7.77 -5.55
C TYR A 190 -26.18 7.59 -4.70
N GLU A 191 -26.89 6.50 -4.94
CA GLU A 191 -27.98 6.04 -4.11
C GLU A 191 -27.51 4.85 -3.27
N VAL A 192 -27.70 4.89 -1.93
CA VAL A 192 -27.18 3.84 -1.05
C VAL A 192 -28.31 3.30 -0.18
N VAL A 193 -28.49 1.99 -0.23
CA VAL A 193 -29.44 1.23 0.59
C VAL A 193 -28.65 0.32 1.51
N GLY A 194 -29.05 0.25 2.80
CA GLY A 194 -28.43 -0.65 3.78
C GLY A 194 -29.42 -1.71 4.23
N GLU A 195 -29.04 -3.00 4.15
CA GLU A 195 -29.86 -4.13 4.55
C GLU A 195 -29.16 -4.98 5.62
N GLY A 196 -29.97 -5.66 6.45
CA GLY A 196 -29.49 -6.54 7.50
C GLY A 196 -29.37 -5.89 8.89
N PRO A 197 -29.11 -6.71 9.93
CA PRO A 197 -28.98 -6.24 11.31
C PRO A 197 -27.68 -5.42 11.47
N ASP A 198 -27.66 -4.50 12.46
CA ASP A 198 -26.56 -3.52 12.65
C ASP A 198 -25.16 -4.13 12.69
N HIS A 199 -24.99 -5.32 13.26
CA HIS A 199 -23.70 -6.00 13.37
C HIS A 199 -23.27 -6.75 12.10
N ARG A 200 -24.14 -6.83 11.06
CA ARG A 200 -23.90 -7.45 9.76
C ARG A 200 -24.57 -6.69 8.63
N ARG A 201 -24.68 -5.38 8.75
CA ARG A 201 -25.32 -4.56 7.72
C ARG A 201 -24.47 -4.55 6.45
N VAL A 202 -25.12 -4.86 5.32
CA VAL A 202 -24.53 -4.76 3.99
C VAL A 202 -25.12 -3.53 3.30
N PHE A 203 -24.28 -2.71 2.72
CA PHE A 203 -24.68 -1.54 1.95
C PHE A 203 -24.57 -1.85 0.46
N THR A 204 -25.59 -1.50 -0.31
CA THR A 204 -25.57 -1.52 -1.77
C THR A 204 -25.65 -0.09 -2.26
N ALA A 205 -24.69 0.31 -3.10
CA ALA A 205 -24.68 1.60 -3.75
C ALA A 205 -24.93 1.46 -5.25
N THR A 206 -25.62 2.42 -5.82
CA THR A 206 -25.85 2.56 -7.27
C THR A 206 -25.28 3.90 -7.70
N ALA A 207 -24.34 3.89 -8.66
CA ALA A 207 -23.76 5.08 -9.27
C ALA A 207 -24.59 5.46 -10.50
N LEU A 208 -25.02 6.72 -10.53
CA LEU A 208 -25.82 7.30 -11.63
C LEU A 208 -25.06 8.49 -12.23
N VAL A 209 -25.13 8.61 -13.56
CA VAL A 209 -24.66 9.78 -14.32
C VAL A 209 -25.79 10.20 -15.23
N ASP A 210 -26.21 11.45 -15.14
CA ASP A 210 -27.35 12.00 -15.88
C ASP A 210 -28.62 11.14 -15.70
N GLY A 211 -28.88 10.67 -14.46
CA GLY A 211 -30.02 9.83 -14.11
C GLY A 211 -29.95 8.39 -14.62
N ARG A 212 -28.88 8.00 -15.32
CA ARG A 212 -28.69 6.61 -15.82
C ARG A 212 -27.81 5.82 -14.85
N VAL A 213 -28.24 4.62 -14.49
CA VAL A 213 -27.44 3.68 -13.70
C VAL A 213 -26.27 3.18 -14.56
N LEU A 214 -25.05 3.43 -14.10
CA LEU A 214 -23.82 2.99 -14.74
C LEU A 214 -23.06 1.93 -13.95
N GLY A 215 -23.22 1.88 -12.63
CA GLY A 215 -22.51 0.89 -11.80
C GLY A 215 -23.25 0.58 -10.52
N ARG A 216 -22.97 -0.61 -9.93
CA ARG A 216 -23.43 -1.02 -8.62
C ARG A 216 -22.29 -1.63 -7.84
N GLY A 217 -22.28 -1.37 -6.51
CA GLY A 217 -21.28 -1.90 -5.61
C GLY A 217 -21.88 -2.28 -4.27
N THR A 218 -21.22 -3.16 -3.55
CA THR A 218 -21.65 -3.62 -2.23
C THR A 218 -20.49 -3.54 -1.24
N GLY A 219 -20.79 -3.25 0.03
CA GLY A 219 -19.73 -3.17 1.04
C GLY A 219 -20.25 -3.21 2.46
N SER A 220 -19.35 -3.38 3.41
CA SER A 220 -19.63 -3.32 4.84
C SER A 220 -19.85 -1.91 5.37
N SER A 221 -19.60 -0.89 4.54
CA SER A 221 -19.87 0.52 4.83
C SER A 221 -20.44 1.22 3.58
N LYS A 222 -21.13 2.34 3.78
CA LYS A 222 -21.59 3.19 2.67
C LYS A 222 -20.45 3.58 1.76
N LYS A 223 -19.30 3.99 2.35
CA LYS A 223 -18.10 4.41 1.62
C LYS A 223 -17.56 3.30 0.73
N THR A 224 -17.49 2.05 1.22
CA THR A 224 -17.01 0.91 0.43
C THR A 224 -17.96 0.60 -0.72
N ALA A 225 -19.29 0.57 -0.45
CA ALA A 225 -20.28 0.31 -1.49
C ALA A 225 -20.27 1.38 -2.59
N GLU A 226 -20.16 2.67 -2.22
CA GLU A 226 -20.05 3.78 -3.18
C GLU A 226 -18.78 3.71 -4.02
N HIS A 227 -17.65 3.30 -3.41
CA HIS A 227 -16.38 3.13 -4.09
C HIS A 227 -16.47 2.03 -5.17
N ASP A 228 -17.00 0.85 -4.81
CA ASP A 228 -17.19 -0.26 -5.74
C ASP A 228 -18.20 0.08 -6.85
N ALA A 229 -19.25 0.86 -6.53
CA ALA A 229 -20.21 1.34 -7.52
C ALA A 229 -19.58 2.33 -8.52
N ALA A 230 -18.67 3.19 -8.04
CA ALA A 230 -17.93 4.13 -8.89
C ALA A 230 -16.96 3.40 -9.82
N GLU A 231 -16.27 2.35 -9.33
CA GLU A 231 -15.41 1.48 -10.13
C GLU A 231 -16.18 0.83 -11.29
N ALA A 232 -17.31 0.19 -10.97
CA ALA A 232 -18.16 -0.43 -11.99
C ALA A 232 -18.69 0.58 -13.02
N ALA A 233 -19.07 1.79 -12.57
CA ALA A 233 -19.54 2.84 -13.46
C ALA A 233 -18.44 3.40 -14.37
N TYR A 234 -17.23 3.52 -13.85
CA TYR A 234 -16.06 3.94 -14.60
C TYR A 234 -15.71 2.93 -15.70
N ALA A 235 -15.67 1.63 -15.36
CA ALA A 235 -15.44 0.56 -16.32
C ALA A 235 -16.51 0.53 -17.44
N GLU A 236 -17.77 0.71 -17.09
CA GLU A 236 -18.87 0.75 -18.04
C GLU A 236 -18.79 1.95 -19.01
N LEU A 237 -18.40 3.12 -18.50
CA LEU A 237 -18.18 4.29 -19.36
C LEU A 237 -17.02 4.10 -20.33
N LEU A 238 -15.91 3.51 -19.88
CA LEU A 238 -14.79 3.18 -20.75
C LEU A 238 -15.19 2.19 -21.84
N ALA A 239 -15.94 1.14 -21.49
CA ALA A 239 -16.41 0.15 -22.47
C ALA A 239 -17.32 0.78 -23.55
N ARG A 240 -18.16 1.74 -23.17
CA ARG A 240 -19.07 2.44 -24.11
C ARG A 240 -18.38 3.45 -25.02
N HIS A 241 -17.31 4.07 -24.55
CA HIS A 241 -16.59 5.12 -25.28
C HIS A 241 -15.26 4.65 -25.87
N GLY A 242 -14.86 3.39 -25.67
CA GLY A 242 -13.57 2.82 -26.06
C GLY A 242 -13.31 2.68 -27.56
N ASP A 243 -14.34 2.78 -28.42
CA ASP A 243 -14.18 2.70 -29.89
C ASP A 243 -13.83 4.04 -30.55
N GLY A 244 -13.72 5.09 -29.79
CA GLY A 244 -13.48 6.47 -30.30
C GLY A 244 -12.30 7.17 -29.62
N GLY A 245 -11.10 6.57 -29.60
CA GLY A 245 -9.85 7.31 -29.35
C GLY A 245 -9.79 8.12 -28.06
N LEU A 246 -10.13 7.52 -26.91
CA LEU A 246 -9.95 8.14 -25.60
C LEU A 246 -8.48 8.05 -25.20
N ASP A 247 -7.76 9.15 -25.38
CA ASP A 247 -6.50 9.37 -24.67
C ASP A 247 -6.85 9.68 -23.20
N LEU A 248 -6.81 8.64 -22.36
CA LEU A 248 -7.15 8.76 -20.94
C LEU A 248 -5.89 9.00 -20.13
N PRO A 249 -5.62 10.21 -19.66
CA PRO A 249 -4.53 10.44 -18.75
C PRO A 249 -4.75 9.62 -17.48
N GLY A 250 -3.87 8.65 -17.21
CA GLY A 250 -3.83 7.84 -15.99
C GLY A 250 -4.31 6.40 -16.09
N VAL A 251 -4.75 5.91 -17.24
CA VAL A 251 -5.03 4.48 -17.46
C VAL A 251 -3.82 3.83 -18.14
N ASN A 252 -3.00 3.14 -17.37
CA ASN A 252 -1.87 2.39 -17.92
C ASN A 252 -2.31 1.03 -18.50
N GLU A 253 -1.42 0.40 -19.28
CA GLU A 253 -1.65 -0.88 -19.97
C GLU A 253 -2.06 -2.01 -19.01
N ALA A 254 -1.53 -2.03 -17.78
CA ALA A 254 -1.86 -3.01 -16.75
C ALA A 254 -3.31 -2.86 -16.26
N LEU A 255 -3.80 -1.63 -16.07
CA LEU A 255 -5.18 -1.38 -15.65
C LEU A 255 -6.16 -1.72 -16.79
N ARG A 256 -5.75 -1.52 -18.05
CA ARG A 256 -6.55 -1.91 -19.22
C ARG A 256 -6.68 -3.44 -19.32
N ALA A 257 -5.61 -4.18 -19.03
CA ALA A 257 -5.61 -5.64 -19.01
C ALA A 257 -6.51 -6.20 -17.89
N ASP A 258 -6.45 -5.63 -16.69
CA ASP A 258 -7.27 -6.03 -15.54
C ASP A 258 -8.78 -5.77 -15.78
N LEU A 259 -9.10 -4.71 -16.54
CA LEU A 259 -10.47 -4.36 -16.91
C LEU A 259 -10.95 -5.09 -18.18
N GLY A 260 -10.11 -5.91 -18.81
CA GLY A 260 -10.46 -6.63 -20.05
C GLY A 260 -10.67 -5.72 -21.27
N LEU A 261 -10.07 -4.52 -21.28
CA LEU A 261 -10.24 -3.54 -22.34
C LEU A 261 -9.30 -3.84 -23.52
N PRO A 262 -9.76 -3.64 -24.79
CA PRO A 262 -8.93 -3.88 -25.96
C PRO A 262 -7.74 -2.91 -26.01
N ASP A 263 -6.62 -3.40 -26.58
CA ASP A 263 -5.40 -2.61 -26.81
C ASP A 263 -5.70 -1.44 -27.80
N PRO A 264 -5.44 -0.18 -27.44
CA PRO A 264 -5.64 0.97 -28.33
C PRO A 264 -4.73 0.96 -29.55
N GLY A 265 -3.66 0.15 -29.56
CA GLY A 265 -2.76 -0.04 -30.69
C GLY A 265 -3.20 -1.13 -31.69
N ALA A 266 -4.19 -1.95 -31.35
CA ALA A 266 -4.78 -2.93 -32.25
C ALA A 266 -5.82 -2.28 -33.15
N GLY A 267 -5.38 -1.46 -34.08
CA GLY A 267 -6.23 -0.95 -35.16
C GLY A 267 -6.87 -2.13 -35.92
N PRO A 268 -8.07 -1.98 -36.51
CA PRO A 268 -8.69 -3.02 -37.33
C PRO A 268 -7.68 -3.41 -38.40
N GLY A 269 -7.24 -4.69 -38.37
CA GLY A 269 -6.29 -5.21 -39.36
C GLY A 269 -6.80 -4.91 -40.77
N LEU A 270 -6.06 -4.09 -41.49
CA LEU A 270 -6.28 -3.88 -42.93
C LEU A 270 -6.19 -5.27 -43.58
N PRO A 271 -7.15 -5.64 -44.43
CA PRO A 271 -7.06 -6.87 -45.19
C PRO A 271 -5.81 -6.85 -46.07
N ASP A 272 -5.04 -7.93 -46.03
CA ASP A 272 -3.83 -8.15 -46.79
C ASP A 272 -4.10 -7.90 -48.31
N PRO A 273 -3.39 -6.96 -48.98
CA PRO A 273 -3.55 -6.70 -50.40
C PRO A 273 -2.96 -7.80 -51.29
N GLY A 274 -2.54 -8.95 -50.74
CA GLY A 274 -1.84 -10.05 -51.42
C GLY A 274 -2.67 -11.25 -51.84
N ALA A 275 -4.01 -11.28 -51.67
CA ALA A 275 -4.83 -12.42 -52.08
C ALA A 275 -5.19 -12.34 -53.58
N GLU A 276 -4.33 -12.96 -54.36
CA GLU A 276 -4.50 -13.63 -55.66
C GLU A 276 -5.56 -13.11 -56.66
N ILE A 277 -5.05 -12.46 -57.69
CA ILE A 277 -5.69 -12.47 -59.01
C ILE A 277 -5.37 -13.83 -59.65
N GLY A 278 -6.27 -14.81 -59.47
CA GLY A 278 -6.28 -16.09 -60.19
C GLY A 278 -6.63 -15.82 -61.67
N ARG A 279 -5.67 -16.05 -62.55
CA ARG A 279 -5.89 -16.10 -64.03
C ARG A 279 -6.76 -17.31 -64.36
N ALA A 280 -7.94 -17.08 -64.90
CA ALA A 280 -8.61 -18.07 -65.71
C ALA A 280 -8.25 -17.88 -67.18
N HIS A 281 -7.56 -18.87 -67.76
CA HIS A 281 -7.44 -19.06 -69.18
C HIS A 281 -8.55 -19.97 -69.69
N VAL A 282 -9.05 -19.59 -70.82
CA VAL A 282 -9.73 -20.16 -71.98
C VAL A 282 -11.12 -19.65 -72.13
#